data_bb98ed583bf474cfa5cf79cb348dd166
#
_entry.id   bb98ed583bf474cfa5cf79cb348dd166
#
_cell.length_a   1.000
_cell.length_b   1.000
_cell.length_c   1.000
_cell.angle_alpha   90.00
_cell.angle_beta   90.00
_cell.angle_gamma   90.00
#
_symmetry.space_group_name_H-M   'P 1'
#
loop_
_entity.id
_entity.type
_entity.pdbx_description
1 polymer ?
#
loop_
_entity_poly.entity_id
_entity_poly.type
_entity_poly.pdbx_seq_one_letter_code
_entity_poly.pdbx_strand_id
1 'polypeptide(L)'
;MLTVKEKGILLYIIEHCQRIEEKIVGATRKTLDENKDVLEIICFNILQIGELAKKLETDFIKKHNKMPWSDIKGMRDIVAHGYGTINLDKVWKTASEEVKSLREYCESIIEENK
;
A
#
# COMPACT_ATOMS: atom_id res chain seq x y z
N MET A 1 -10.04 -9.78 -18.47
CA MET A 1 -9.10 -10.82 -17.99
C MET A 1 -7.78 -10.20 -17.58
N LEU A 2 -7.20 -10.65 -16.48
CA LEU A 2 -5.89 -10.14 -16.02
C LEU A 2 -4.75 -10.77 -16.82
N THR A 3 -3.76 -9.95 -17.17
CA THR A 3 -2.51 -10.48 -17.68
C THR A 3 -1.70 -11.10 -16.54
N VAL A 4 -0.72 -11.93 -16.88
CA VAL A 4 0.20 -12.50 -15.87
C VAL A 4 0.90 -11.39 -15.10
N LYS A 5 1.33 -10.35 -15.82
CA LYS A 5 2.01 -9.19 -15.21
C LYS A 5 1.10 -8.47 -14.22
N GLU A 6 -0.15 -8.17 -14.63
CA GLU A 6 -1.12 -7.49 -13.77
C GLU A 6 -1.41 -8.29 -12.51
N LYS A 7 -1.65 -9.60 -12.67
CA LYS A 7 -1.91 -10.48 -11.54
C LYS A 7 -0.73 -10.50 -10.57
N GLY A 8 0.50 -10.58 -11.10
CA GLY A 8 1.70 -10.56 -10.29
C GLY A 8 1.84 -9.29 -9.48
N ILE A 9 1.58 -8.13 -10.11
CA ILE A 9 1.63 -6.84 -9.41
C ILE A 9 0.61 -6.81 -8.26
N LEU A 10 -0.63 -7.23 -8.52
CA LEU A 10 -1.68 -7.25 -7.51
C LEU A 10 -1.33 -8.16 -6.33
N LEU A 11 -0.77 -9.34 -6.61
CA LEU A 11 -0.36 -10.27 -5.56
C LEU A 11 0.74 -9.68 -4.68
N TYR A 12 1.72 -8.97 -5.27
CA TYR A 12 2.75 -8.30 -4.49
C TYR A 12 2.21 -7.14 -3.66
N ILE A 13 1.28 -6.37 -4.23
CA ILE A 13 0.62 -5.30 -3.47
C ILE A 13 -0.10 -5.89 -2.26
N ILE A 14 -0.85 -6.98 -2.45
CA ILE A 14 -1.55 -7.68 -1.37
C ILE A 14 -0.56 -8.11 -0.29
N GLU A 15 0.57 -8.70 -0.69
CA GLU A 15 1.58 -9.15 0.26
C GLU A 15 2.11 -8.02 1.12
N HIS A 16 2.44 -6.87 0.50
CA HIS A 16 2.94 -5.72 1.25
C HIS A 16 1.86 -5.12 2.16
N CYS A 17 0.60 -5.11 1.72
CA CYS A 17 -0.51 -4.68 2.57
C CYS A 17 -0.63 -5.58 3.80
N GLN A 18 -0.53 -6.89 3.61
CA GLN A 18 -0.62 -7.85 4.72
C GLN A 18 0.51 -7.65 5.73
N ARG A 19 1.72 -7.37 5.26
CA ARG A 19 2.85 -7.11 6.14
C ARG A 19 2.62 -5.89 7.01
N ILE A 20 2.04 -4.83 6.44
CA ILE A 20 1.71 -3.63 7.21
C ILE A 20 0.63 -3.96 8.23
N GLU A 21 -0.43 -4.66 7.82
CA GLU A 21 -1.52 -5.03 8.72
C GLU A 21 -1.02 -5.87 9.90
N GLU A 22 -0.09 -6.78 9.67
CA GLU A 22 0.52 -7.58 10.73
C GLU A 22 1.29 -6.70 11.73
N LYS A 23 2.01 -5.71 11.21
CA LYS A 23 2.84 -4.83 12.07
C LYS A 23 2.02 -3.91 12.94
N ILE A 24 0.81 -3.54 12.52
CA ILE A 24 -0.01 -2.63 13.32
C ILE A 24 -0.91 -3.35 14.32
N VAL A 25 -0.93 -4.69 14.35
CA VAL A 25 -1.68 -5.43 15.35
C VAL A 25 -1.18 -5.05 16.74
N GLY A 26 -2.08 -4.52 17.57
CA GLY A 26 -1.72 -4.06 18.90
C GLY A 26 -0.98 -2.73 18.96
N ALA A 27 -0.70 -2.11 17.82
CA ALA A 27 -0.03 -0.82 17.77
C ALA A 27 -1.02 0.33 17.79
N THR A 28 -0.53 1.51 18.18
CA THR A 28 -1.27 2.77 18.12
C THR A 28 -0.45 3.78 17.34
N ARG A 29 -1.03 4.95 17.11
CA ARG A 29 -0.30 6.06 16.46
C ARG A 29 1.01 6.36 17.22
N LYS A 30 0.97 6.28 18.55
CA LYS A 30 2.14 6.54 19.39
C LYS A 30 3.28 5.55 19.14
N THR A 31 2.96 4.33 18.74
CA THR A 31 3.96 3.32 18.42
C THR A 31 4.96 3.81 17.36
N LEU A 32 4.49 4.61 16.40
CA LEU A 32 5.37 5.14 15.34
C LEU A 32 6.40 6.11 15.90
N ASP A 33 6.09 6.83 16.97
CA ASP A 33 7.04 7.72 17.63
C ASP A 33 8.07 6.95 18.45
N GLU A 34 7.66 5.84 19.05
CA GLU A 34 8.45 5.12 20.04
C GLU A 34 9.25 3.94 19.49
N ASN A 35 8.83 3.38 18.36
CA ASN A 35 9.45 2.18 17.81
C ASN A 35 9.88 2.39 16.36
N LYS A 36 11.16 2.69 16.18
CA LYS A 36 11.72 2.96 14.84
C LYS A 36 11.69 1.73 13.95
N ASP A 37 11.83 0.54 14.49
CA ASP A 37 11.80 -0.69 13.69
C ASP A 37 10.41 -0.87 13.05
N VAL A 38 9.36 -0.67 13.82
CA VAL A 38 8.00 -0.76 13.31
C VAL A 38 7.76 0.31 12.24
N LEU A 39 8.19 1.55 12.50
CA LEU A 39 8.06 2.64 11.55
C LEU A 39 8.77 2.32 10.23
N GLU A 40 10.01 1.82 10.30
CA GLU A 40 10.79 1.51 9.11
C GLU A 40 10.15 0.39 8.29
N ILE A 41 9.63 -0.64 8.93
CA ILE A 41 8.97 -1.74 8.23
C ILE A 41 7.70 -1.25 7.53
N ILE A 42 6.90 -0.44 8.21
CA ILE A 42 5.69 0.13 7.62
C ILE A 42 6.05 1.01 6.42
N CYS A 43 7.02 1.91 6.60
CA CYS A 43 7.43 2.82 5.52
C CYS A 43 7.99 2.08 4.32
N PHE A 44 8.80 1.05 4.54
CA PHE A 44 9.33 0.25 3.44
C PHE A 44 8.21 -0.38 2.61
N ASN A 45 7.22 -0.96 3.28
CA ASN A 45 6.11 -1.61 2.59
C ASN A 45 5.21 -0.58 1.87
N ILE A 46 4.99 0.59 2.46
CA ILE A 46 4.26 1.69 1.81
C ILE A 46 4.97 2.10 0.52
N LEU A 47 6.30 2.26 0.58
CA LEU A 47 7.11 2.61 -0.58
C LEU A 47 6.94 1.56 -1.69
N GLN A 48 7.02 0.28 -1.34
CA GLN A 48 6.89 -0.81 -2.31
C GLN A 48 5.51 -0.81 -2.98
N ILE A 49 4.45 -0.57 -2.20
CA ILE A 49 3.10 -0.49 -2.75
C ILE A 49 3.01 0.61 -3.82
N GLY A 50 3.54 1.79 -3.52
CA GLY A 50 3.54 2.90 -4.48
C GLY A 50 4.31 2.58 -5.74
N GLU A 51 5.47 1.96 -5.61
CA GLU A 51 6.30 1.58 -6.76
C GLU A 51 5.63 0.51 -7.61
N LEU A 52 4.97 -0.47 -6.98
CA LEU A 52 4.23 -1.51 -7.71
C LEU A 52 3.03 -0.92 -8.47
N ALA A 53 2.28 -0.03 -7.83
CA ALA A 53 1.13 0.60 -8.46
C ALA A 53 1.52 1.40 -9.72
N LYS A 54 2.72 1.98 -9.74
CA LYS A 54 3.22 2.70 -10.91
C LYS A 54 3.39 1.80 -12.13
N LYS A 55 3.54 0.50 -11.93
CA LYS A 55 3.72 -0.46 -13.02
C LYS A 55 2.40 -0.86 -13.66
N LEU A 56 1.26 -0.50 -13.07
CA LEU A 56 -0.05 -0.75 -13.65
C LEU A 56 -0.30 0.24 -14.80
N GLU A 57 -0.73 -0.30 -15.93
CA GLU A 57 -0.91 0.50 -17.14
C GLU A 57 -2.26 1.23 -17.15
N THR A 58 -2.37 2.21 -18.02
CA THR A 58 -3.54 3.08 -18.12
C THR A 58 -4.83 2.29 -18.33
N ASP A 59 -4.81 1.27 -19.19
CA ASP A 59 -6.00 0.46 -19.47
C ASP A 59 -6.50 -0.28 -18.23
N PHE A 60 -5.58 -0.82 -17.45
CA PHE A 60 -5.93 -1.47 -16.18
C PHE A 60 -6.57 -0.47 -15.21
N ILE A 61 -5.96 0.71 -15.08
CA ILE A 61 -6.43 1.75 -14.17
C ILE A 61 -7.84 2.22 -14.55
N LYS A 62 -8.10 2.40 -15.84
CA LYS A 62 -9.41 2.80 -16.33
C LYS A 62 -10.47 1.73 -16.06
N LYS A 63 -10.11 0.47 -16.24
CA LYS A 63 -11.02 -0.66 -16.03
C LYS A 63 -11.36 -0.86 -14.56
N HIS A 64 -10.41 -0.57 -13.67
CA HIS A 64 -10.56 -0.77 -12.23
C HIS A 64 -10.47 0.56 -11.48
N ASN A 65 -11.35 1.49 -11.85
CA ASN A 65 -11.27 2.88 -11.41
C ASN A 65 -11.96 3.20 -10.07
N LYS A 66 -12.43 2.19 -9.36
CA LYS A 66 -13.02 2.38 -8.02
C LYS A 66 -11.97 2.65 -6.95
N MET A 67 -10.70 2.38 -7.27
CA MET A 67 -9.58 2.68 -6.38
C MET A 67 -8.92 3.98 -6.87
N PRO A 68 -8.58 4.92 -5.97
CA PRO A 68 -7.84 6.13 -6.36
C PRO A 68 -6.37 5.80 -6.62
N TRP A 69 -6.08 5.21 -7.77
CA TRP A 69 -4.74 4.73 -8.11
C TRP A 69 -3.68 5.83 -8.10
N SER A 70 -4.04 7.07 -8.41
CA SER A 70 -3.07 8.17 -8.33
C SER A 70 -2.62 8.40 -6.89
N ASP A 71 -3.52 8.25 -5.91
CA ASP A 71 -3.17 8.35 -4.50
C ASP A 71 -2.31 7.16 -4.06
N ILE A 72 -2.60 5.96 -4.59
CA ILE A 72 -1.80 4.77 -4.29
C ILE A 72 -0.38 4.94 -4.82
N LYS A 73 -0.24 5.41 -6.06
CA LYS A 73 1.08 5.72 -6.64
C LYS A 73 1.82 6.77 -5.81
N GLY A 74 1.08 7.72 -5.25
CA GLY A 74 1.64 8.78 -4.42
C GLY A 74 2.06 8.33 -3.03
N MET A 75 1.74 7.11 -2.61
CA MET A 75 2.15 6.60 -1.29
C MET A 75 3.67 6.65 -1.10
N ARG A 76 4.44 6.43 -2.17
CA ARG A 76 5.89 6.52 -2.08
C ARG A 76 6.37 7.88 -1.60
N ASP A 77 5.64 8.95 -1.93
CA ASP A 77 6.04 10.30 -1.56
C ASP A 77 5.92 10.56 -0.06
N ILE A 78 5.09 9.76 0.64
CA ILE A 78 4.95 9.86 2.09
C ILE A 78 6.29 9.58 2.77
N VAL A 79 7.13 8.70 2.19
CA VAL A 79 8.37 8.23 2.80
C VAL A 79 9.62 8.51 1.97
N ALA A 80 9.48 9.06 0.75
CA ALA A 80 10.60 9.20 -0.19
C ALA A 80 11.63 10.27 0.20
N HIS A 81 11.26 11.21 1.05
CA HIS A 81 12.11 12.36 1.37
C HIS A 81 12.89 12.21 2.68
N GLY A 82 12.96 11.00 3.24
CA GLY A 82 13.75 10.72 4.44
C GLY A 82 12.98 10.93 5.74
N TYR A 83 13.52 10.34 6.81
CA TYR A 83 12.80 10.24 8.08
C TYR A 83 12.51 11.56 8.77
N GLY A 84 13.34 12.57 8.57
CA GLY A 84 13.16 13.86 9.22
C GLY A 84 11.94 14.63 8.73
N THR A 85 11.37 14.25 7.59
CA THR A 85 10.26 14.96 6.97
C THR A 85 8.99 14.09 6.86
N ILE A 86 9.02 12.87 7.39
CA ILE A 86 7.86 11.96 7.32
C ILE A 86 6.74 12.48 8.21
N ASN A 87 5.53 12.58 7.63
CA ASN A 87 4.33 12.92 8.38
C ASN A 87 3.79 11.64 8.99
N LEU A 88 4.02 11.43 10.29
CA LEU A 88 3.64 10.21 10.99
C LEU A 88 2.13 10.01 11.09
N ASP A 89 1.35 11.08 11.13
CA ASP A 89 -0.12 10.98 11.13
C ASP A 89 -0.60 10.39 9.80
N LYS A 90 0.01 10.81 8.70
CA LYS A 90 -0.32 10.30 7.38
C LYS A 90 0.10 8.84 7.22
N VAL A 91 1.27 8.48 7.73
CA VAL A 91 1.73 7.08 7.75
C VAL A 91 0.75 6.21 8.53
N TRP A 92 0.33 6.67 9.70
CA TRP A 92 -0.62 5.92 10.53
C TRP A 92 -1.96 5.72 9.84
N LYS A 93 -2.49 6.79 9.23
CA LYS A 93 -3.76 6.70 8.50
C LYS A 93 -3.66 5.68 7.36
N THR A 94 -2.58 5.74 6.60
CA THR A 94 -2.34 4.80 5.50
C THR A 94 -2.26 3.37 6.03
N ALA A 95 -1.48 3.14 7.07
CA ALA A 95 -1.26 1.80 7.62
C ALA A 95 -2.50 1.21 8.29
N SER A 96 -3.28 2.04 8.99
CA SER A 96 -4.41 1.56 9.79
C SER A 96 -5.73 1.51 9.02
N GLU A 97 -5.85 2.24 7.91
CA GLU A 97 -7.13 2.34 7.17
C GLU A 97 -6.99 2.05 5.69
N GLU A 98 -6.11 2.77 4.98
CA GLU A 98 -6.07 2.73 3.53
C GLU A 98 -5.52 1.42 2.96
N VAL A 99 -4.57 0.82 3.65
CA VAL A 99 -3.94 -0.44 3.24
C VAL A 99 -4.96 -1.59 3.20
N LYS A 100 -5.85 -1.65 4.17
CA LYS A 100 -6.89 -2.68 4.21
C LYS A 100 -7.84 -2.55 3.02
N SER A 101 -8.28 -1.33 2.73
CA SER A 101 -9.17 -1.08 1.59
C SER A 101 -8.51 -1.47 0.27
N LEU A 102 -7.24 -1.13 0.12
CA LEU A 102 -6.47 -1.47 -1.08
C LEU A 102 -6.33 -2.99 -1.22
N ARG A 103 -5.98 -3.69 -0.15
CA ARG A 103 -5.84 -5.14 -0.17
C ARG A 103 -7.16 -5.80 -0.59
N GLU A 104 -8.25 -5.41 0.02
CA GLU A 104 -9.57 -5.98 -0.27
C GLU A 104 -9.96 -5.73 -1.73
N TYR A 105 -9.66 -4.55 -2.26
CA TYR A 105 -9.96 -4.24 -3.65
C TYR A 105 -9.12 -5.10 -4.61
N CYS A 106 -7.82 -5.22 -4.36
CA CYS A 106 -6.95 -6.08 -5.17
C CYS A 106 -7.39 -7.53 -5.14
N GLU A 107 -7.77 -8.03 -3.97
CA GLU A 107 -8.28 -9.39 -3.82
C GLU A 107 -9.56 -9.59 -4.61
N SER A 108 -10.46 -8.60 -4.63
CA SER A 108 -11.71 -8.68 -5.38
C SER A 108 -11.45 -8.75 -6.88
N ILE A 109 -10.47 -7.98 -7.38
CA ILE A 109 -10.11 -8.04 -8.80
C ILE A 109 -9.62 -9.43 -9.19
N ILE A 110 -8.76 -10.03 -8.37
CA ILE A 110 -8.24 -11.38 -8.62
C ILE A 110 -9.39 -12.39 -8.60
N GLU A 111 -10.29 -12.28 -7.63
CA GLU A 111 -11.43 -13.19 -7.50
C GLU A 111 -12.34 -13.12 -8.71
N GLU A 112 -12.64 -11.91 -9.21
CA GLU A 112 -13.48 -11.71 -10.40
C GLU A 112 -12.86 -12.27 -11.67
N ASN A 113 -11.56 -12.49 -11.70
CA ASN A 113 -10.81 -12.94 -12.87
C ASN A 113 -10.34 -14.40 -12.79
N LYS A 114 -10.88 -15.16 -11.85
CA LYS A 114 -10.57 -16.58 -11.73
C LYS A 114 -11.29 -17.42 -12.77
#